data_e6c7a6ebff429b9325fed1d9b0cba81e
#
_entry.id   e6c7a6ebff429b9325fed1d9b0cba81e
#
_cell.length_a   1.000
_cell.length_b   1.000
_cell.length_c   1.000
_cell.angle_alpha   90.00
_cell.angle_beta   90.00
_cell.angle_gamma   90.00
#
_symmetry.space_group_name_H-M   'P 1'
#
loop_
_entity.id
_entity.type
_entity.pdbx_description
1 polymer ?
#
loop_
_entity_poly.entity_id
_entity_poly.type
_entity_poly.pdbx_seq_one_letter_code
_entity_poly.pdbx_strand_id
1 'polypeptide(L)'
;MIGKEKASAIFSRCGSQPAAWMGHVSDQALPLLAKAWGVEPDRDALSRFVGDDCCWIMAENAYHAANGLRLFDPSYGIERGRTLSAAGCFAEAETVDEVERYPWPNPDDCDFEPVWQSIRRHPGQLVMTGMWSPFFHQIADFFGMENYFIKMYESPEVVDAVTAHVVDFLVESSDRFWAGVDDPDAVMFFGNDFGTQRDLMLSPEMFRRFLLPSLRRLIDVGKRHGRRVILHSCGSIARIIPDLIDAGIDGLHPLQAHAAGMSAQELKKYRAHLAFMGGIDAQGLMVHGTPEQIRNEVFRVHECLGPNHVISPSHEEILWNVPNENLLALMQSARMIS
;
A
#
# COMPACT_ATOMS: atom_id res chain seq x y z
N MET A 1 18.19 -19.88 -0.97
CA MET A 1 17.29 -19.20 0.01
C MET A 1 15.85 -19.52 -0.36
N ILE A 2 14.99 -19.77 0.61
CA ILE A 2 13.53 -19.85 0.40
C ILE A 2 12.99 -18.43 0.12
N GLY A 3 11.78 -18.34 -0.46
CA GLY A 3 11.22 -17.06 -0.89
C GLY A 3 11.15 -16.01 0.21
N LYS A 4 10.68 -16.40 1.40
CA LYS A 4 10.63 -15.55 2.60
C LYS A 4 11.98 -14.95 2.96
N GLU A 5 13.04 -15.76 2.99
CA GLU A 5 14.40 -15.31 3.34
C GLU A 5 14.95 -14.29 2.33
N LYS A 6 14.70 -14.51 1.03
CA LYS A 6 15.11 -13.56 -0.02
C LYS A 6 14.44 -12.21 0.17
N ALA A 7 13.10 -12.22 0.31
CA ALA A 7 12.32 -11.01 0.44
C ALA A 7 12.62 -10.27 1.76
N SER A 8 12.80 -10.98 2.88
CA SER A 8 13.20 -10.39 4.16
C SER A 8 14.58 -9.71 4.08
N ALA A 9 15.54 -10.34 3.41
CA ALA A 9 16.88 -9.77 3.18
C ALA A 9 16.81 -8.47 2.37
N ILE A 10 15.91 -8.37 1.37
CA ILE A 10 15.71 -7.17 0.56
C ILE A 10 15.27 -5.99 1.43
N PHE A 11 14.24 -6.14 2.26
CA PHE A 11 13.76 -5.06 3.13
C PHE A 11 14.70 -4.77 4.30
N SER A 12 15.61 -5.68 4.59
CA SER A 12 16.74 -5.45 5.50
C SER A 12 17.96 -4.81 4.82
N ARG A 13 17.88 -4.53 3.52
CA ARG A 13 18.95 -4.00 2.67
C ARG A 13 20.22 -4.87 2.65
N CYS A 14 20.03 -6.17 2.75
CA CYS A 14 21.05 -7.20 2.66
C CYS A 14 20.76 -8.18 1.51
N GLY A 15 19.91 -7.77 0.55
CA GLY A 15 19.55 -8.59 -0.60
C GLY A 15 20.76 -8.91 -1.47
N SER A 16 20.85 -10.16 -1.93
CA SER A 16 21.85 -10.62 -2.90
C SER A 16 21.19 -11.17 -4.17
N GLN A 17 19.90 -11.48 -4.10
CA GLN A 17 19.06 -11.96 -5.19
C GLN A 17 17.70 -11.27 -5.12
N PRO A 18 17.04 -11.00 -6.26
CA PRO A 18 15.71 -10.45 -6.24
C PRO A 18 14.69 -11.45 -5.68
N ALA A 19 13.68 -10.94 -5.02
CA ALA A 19 12.43 -11.64 -4.80
C ALA A 19 11.42 -11.24 -5.88
N ALA A 20 10.33 -12.01 -6.00
CA ALA A 20 9.26 -11.72 -6.95
C ALA A 20 7.89 -11.81 -6.28
N TRP A 21 7.01 -10.93 -6.72
CA TRP A 21 5.60 -10.94 -6.35
C TRP A 21 4.75 -10.61 -7.57
N MET A 22 3.83 -11.51 -7.88
CA MET A 22 2.93 -11.37 -9.03
C MET A 22 1.99 -10.16 -8.91
N GLY A 23 1.67 -9.74 -7.70
CA GLY A 23 0.64 -8.75 -7.37
C GLY A 23 -0.62 -9.42 -6.79
N HIS A 24 -1.54 -8.59 -6.29
CA HIS A 24 -2.86 -9.03 -5.86
C HIS A 24 -3.74 -9.30 -7.09
N VAL A 25 -4.32 -10.48 -7.18
CA VAL A 25 -5.17 -10.84 -8.32
C VAL A 25 -6.60 -10.36 -8.05
N SER A 26 -7.15 -9.52 -8.95
CA SER A 26 -8.54 -9.05 -8.85
C SER A 26 -9.54 -10.20 -8.94
N ASP A 27 -10.74 -10.02 -8.38
CA ASP A 27 -11.82 -11.03 -8.44
C ASP A 27 -12.19 -11.40 -9.87
N GLN A 28 -12.04 -10.45 -10.81
CA GLN A 28 -12.32 -10.71 -12.23
C GLN A 28 -11.21 -11.51 -12.91
N ALA A 29 -9.95 -11.32 -12.53
CA ALA A 29 -8.81 -12.03 -13.10
C ALA A 29 -8.65 -13.43 -12.52
N LEU A 30 -9.03 -13.64 -11.26
CA LEU A 30 -8.84 -14.90 -10.52
C LEU A 30 -9.35 -16.13 -11.28
N PRO A 31 -10.62 -16.22 -11.74
CA PRO A 31 -11.10 -17.40 -12.45
C PRO A 31 -10.44 -17.59 -13.82
N LEU A 32 -10.01 -16.51 -14.48
CA LEU A 32 -9.35 -16.56 -15.78
C LEU A 32 -7.96 -17.18 -15.67
N LEU A 33 -7.17 -16.70 -14.72
CA LEU A 33 -5.82 -17.21 -14.46
C LEU A 33 -5.87 -18.66 -13.93
N ALA A 34 -6.78 -18.97 -13.01
CA ALA A 34 -6.94 -20.31 -12.48
C ALA A 34 -7.26 -21.33 -13.62
N LYS A 35 -8.15 -20.96 -14.53
CA LYS A 35 -8.46 -21.78 -15.72
C LYS A 35 -7.26 -21.93 -16.65
N ALA A 36 -6.53 -20.84 -16.92
CA ALA A 36 -5.37 -20.85 -17.81
C ALA A 36 -4.22 -21.72 -17.27
N TRP A 37 -4.06 -21.77 -15.96
CA TRP A 37 -2.97 -22.52 -15.29
C TRP A 37 -3.40 -23.89 -14.77
N GLY A 38 -4.69 -24.22 -14.84
CA GLY A 38 -5.21 -25.52 -14.38
C GLY A 38 -5.15 -25.73 -12.88
N VAL A 39 -5.34 -24.64 -12.12
CA VAL A 39 -5.33 -24.64 -10.64
C VAL A 39 -6.70 -24.20 -10.09
N GLU A 40 -6.92 -24.39 -8.79
CA GLU A 40 -8.12 -23.91 -8.13
C GLU A 40 -8.23 -22.37 -8.21
N PRO A 41 -9.46 -21.79 -8.32
CA PRO A 41 -9.67 -20.34 -8.37
C PRO A 41 -9.53 -19.70 -6.99
N ASP A 42 -8.35 -19.83 -6.42
CA ASP A 42 -7.92 -19.35 -5.13
C ASP A 42 -6.58 -18.61 -5.26
N ARG A 43 -6.44 -17.46 -4.62
CA ARG A 43 -5.24 -16.61 -4.72
C ARG A 43 -3.98 -17.33 -4.22
N ASP A 44 -4.13 -18.12 -3.15
CA ASP A 44 -3.01 -18.90 -2.61
C ASP A 44 -2.56 -20.01 -3.58
N ALA A 45 -3.51 -20.62 -4.31
CA ALA A 45 -3.19 -21.60 -5.34
C ALA A 45 -2.44 -20.98 -6.52
N LEU A 46 -2.87 -19.79 -6.98
CA LEU A 46 -2.17 -19.04 -8.02
C LEU A 46 -0.77 -18.62 -7.56
N SER A 47 -0.66 -18.07 -6.37
CA SER A 47 0.61 -17.62 -5.77
C SER A 47 1.61 -18.77 -5.65
N ARG A 48 1.16 -19.95 -5.19
CA ARG A 48 1.99 -21.18 -5.16
C ARG A 48 2.41 -21.63 -6.56
N PHE A 49 1.50 -21.55 -7.55
CA PHE A 49 1.81 -21.95 -8.92
C PHE A 49 2.90 -21.10 -9.54
N VAL A 50 2.84 -19.79 -9.41
CA VAL A 50 3.88 -18.88 -9.91
C VAL A 50 5.08 -18.81 -8.99
N GLY A 51 4.95 -19.23 -7.74
CA GLY A 51 5.99 -19.24 -6.70
C GLY A 51 6.32 -17.83 -6.22
N ASP A 52 5.31 -17.08 -5.77
CA ASP A 52 5.51 -15.80 -5.12
C ASP A 52 6.41 -15.93 -3.88
N ASP A 53 7.35 -15.01 -3.74
CA ASP A 53 8.19 -14.89 -2.55
C ASP A 53 7.49 -14.07 -1.42
N CYS A 54 6.46 -13.31 -1.77
CA CYS A 54 5.67 -12.47 -0.87
C CYS A 54 4.19 -12.84 -0.93
N CYS A 55 3.43 -12.56 0.13
CA CYS A 55 1.97 -12.60 0.14
C CYS A 55 1.42 -11.34 0.82
N TRP A 56 0.21 -10.92 0.41
CA TRP A 56 -0.45 -9.72 0.92
C TRP A 56 -1.69 -10.11 1.71
N ILE A 57 -1.65 -9.90 3.03
CA ILE A 57 -2.71 -10.29 3.97
C ILE A 57 -3.01 -9.08 4.85
N MET A 58 -4.11 -8.37 4.59
CA MET A 58 -4.44 -7.12 5.27
C MET A 58 -5.59 -7.26 6.25
N ALA A 59 -5.64 -6.38 7.24
CA ALA A 59 -6.66 -6.33 8.29
C ALA A 59 -7.79 -5.32 7.99
N GLU A 60 -8.14 -5.13 6.72
CA GLU A 60 -9.13 -4.13 6.27
C GLU A 60 -10.52 -4.38 6.84
N ASN A 61 -10.90 -5.64 6.98
CA ASN A 61 -12.24 -6.07 7.43
C ASN A 61 -12.27 -6.44 8.91
N ALA A 62 -11.32 -5.98 9.71
CA ALA A 62 -11.26 -6.32 11.14
C ALA A 62 -12.25 -5.51 12.00
N TYR A 63 -12.73 -4.37 11.52
CA TYR A 63 -13.63 -3.50 12.28
C TYR A 63 -15.08 -3.95 12.22
N HIS A 64 -15.71 -4.13 13.39
CA HIS A 64 -17.09 -4.62 13.53
C HIS A 64 -17.83 -3.86 14.62
N ALA A 65 -18.28 -2.63 14.34
CA ALA A 65 -19.04 -1.85 15.31
C ALA A 65 -20.39 -2.48 15.67
N ALA A 66 -20.68 -2.54 16.94
CA ALA A 66 -21.95 -3.10 17.46
C ALA A 66 -23.20 -2.37 16.94
N ASN A 67 -23.08 -1.07 16.62
CA ASN A 67 -24.14 -0.24 16.05
C ASN A 67 -24.26 -0.37 14.52
N GLY A 68 -23.43 -1.19 13.87
CA GLY A 68 -23.41 -1.41 12.42
C GLY A 68 -22.84 -0.25 11.59
N LEU A 69 -22.26 0.77 12.22
CA LEU A 69 -21.58 1.84 11.50
C LEU A 69 -20.30 1.30 10.83
N ARG A 70 -20.06 1.77 9.62
CA ARG A 70 -18.83 1.47 8.90
C ARG A 70 -17.68 2.28 9.48
N LEU A 71 -16.48 1.72 9.38
CA LEU A 71 -15.27 2.45 9.74
C LEU A 71 -15.21 3.76 8.94
N PHE A 72 -15.10 4.89 9.65
CA PHE A 72 -14.98 6.23 9.06
C PHE A 72 -16.02 6.53 7.99
N ASP A 73 -17.31 6.38 8.33
CA ASP A 73 -18.40 6.63 7.38
C ASP A 73 -18.55 8.13 7.05
N PRO A 74 -18.14 8.59 5.88
CA PRO A 74 -18.22 9.99 5.49
C PRO A 74 -19.64 10.43 5.12
N SER A 75 -20.58 9.49 5.04
CA SER A 75 -22.02 9.76 4.77
C SER A 75 -22.85 9.90 6.03
N TYR A 76 -22.22 9.83 7.22
CA TYR A 76 -22.94 9.95 8.49
C TYR A 76 -23.77 11.24 8.55
N GLY A 77 -25.06 11.10 8.81
CA GLY A 77 -25.99 12.23 8.84
C GLY A 77 -26.40 12.80 7.46
N ILE A 78 -25.94 12.21 6.36
CA ILE A 78 -26.31 12.61 4.99
C ILE A 78 -27.42 11.70 4.48
N GLU A 79 -28.56 12.27 4.12
CA GLU A 79 -29.74 11.52 3.67
C GLU A 79 -29.63 10.94 2.24
N ARG A 80 -28.68 11.43 1.43
CA ARG A 80 -28.51 11.03 0.03
C ARG A 80 -27.25 10.22 -0.16
N GLY A 81 -27.29 9.22 -1.05
CA GLY A 81 -26.10 8.45 -1.44
C GLY A 81 -24.99 9.36 -1.99
N ARG A 82 -23.75 9.07 -1.59
CA ARG A 82 -22.54 9.78 -2.03
C ARG A 82 -22.02 9.23 -3.36
N THR A 83 -21.42 10.12 -4.14
CA THR A 83 -20.49 9.80 -5.23
C THR A 83 -19.06 10.04 -4.75
N LEU A 84 -18.05 9.56 -5.50
CA LEU A 84 -16.63 9.75 -5.17
C LEU A 84 -16.20 11.22 -5.03
N SER A 85 -16.93 12.15 -5.67
CA SER A 85 -16.69 13.61 -5.62
C SER A 85 -17.65 14.36 -4.71
N ALA A 86 -18.53 13.67 -3.99
CA ALA A 86 -19.51 14.33 -3.14
C ALA A 86 -18.88 14.84 -1.84
N ALA A 87 -19.45 15.96 -1.34
CA ALA A 87 -19.10 16.49 -0.03
C ALA A 87 -19.37 15.46 1.07
N GLY A 88 -18.45 15.34 2.02
CA GLY A 88 -18.58 14.50 3.21
C GLY A 88 -19.28 15.25 4.35
N CYS A 89 -19.48 14.57 5.48
CA CYS A 89 -20.20 15.10 6.63
C CYS A 89 -19.52 16.32 7.29
N PHE A 90 -18.27 16.58 7.02
CA PHE A 90 -17.53 17.76 7.51
C PHE A 90 -17.25 18.81 6.41
N ALA A 91 -17.87 18.70 5.24
CA ALA A 91 -17.64 19.66 4.15
C ALA A 91 -17.89 21.11 4.58
N GLU A 92 -18.96 21.34 5.37
CA GLU A 92 -19.37 22.65 5.85
C GLU A 92 -18.96 22.93 7.31
N ALA A 93 -18.24 22.00 7.98
CA ALA A 93 -17.84 22.18 9.37
C ALA A 93 -16.88 23.37 9.54
N GLU A 94 -17.18 24.25 10.49
CA GLU A 94 -16.38 25.44 10.79
C GLU A 94 -15.72 25.39 12.18
N THR A 95 -16.15 24.45 13.03
CA THR A 95 -15.68 24.36 14.42
C THR A 95 -15.25 22.94 14.79
N VAL A 96 -14.33 22.82 15.73
CA VAL A 96 -13.90 21.54 16.30
C VAL A 96 -15.05 20.84 17.01
N ASP A 97 -15.97 21.59 17.65
CA ASP A 97 -17.14 21.01 18.32
C ASP A 97 -18.06 20.21 17.38
N GLU A 98 -18.09 20.55 16.09
CA GLU A 98 -18.82 19.78 15.09
C GLU A 98 -18.16 18.44 14.81
N VAL A 99 -16.82 18.39 14.81
CA VAL A 99 -16.03 17.19 14.63
C VAL A 99 -16.20 16.24 15.83
N GLU A 100 -16.19 16.77 17.05
CA GLU A 100 -16.32 15.99 18.28
C GLU A 100 -17.68 15.28 18.43
N ARG A 101 -18.71 15.72 17.72
CA ARG A 101 -20.04 15.07 17.75
C ARG A 101 -20.15 13.83 16.85
N TYR A 102 -19.18 13.60 15.99
CA TYR A 102 -19.18 12.41 15.14
C TYR A 102 -18.94 11.16 16.01
N PRO A 103 -19.65 10.05 15.74
CA PRO A 103 -19.46 8.79 16.48
C PRO A 103 -18.16 8.10 16.02
N TRP A 104 -17.03 8.62 16.48
CA TRP A 104 -15.71 8.10 16.12
C TRP A 104 -15.59 6.60 16.45
N PRO A 105 -14.96 5.81 15.57
CA PRO A 105 -14.81 4.38 15.79
C PRO A 105 -13.94 4.08 17.00
N ASN A 106 -14.24 2.95 17.68
CA ASN A 106 -13.46 2.46 18.80
C ASN A 106 -12.54 1.33 18.33
N PRO A 107 -11.23 1.35 18.60
CA PRO A 107 -10.33 0.23 18.33
C PRO A 107 -10.74 -1.09 19.02
N ASP A 108 -11.57 -1.05 20.09
CA ASP A 108 -12.11 -2.25 20.75
C ASP A 108 -13.07 -3.05 19.84
N ASP A 109 -13.60 -2.42 18.79
CA ASP A 109 -14.47 -3.06 17.81
C ASP A 109 -13.69 -3.83 16.72
N CYS A 110 -12.36 -3.93 16.81
CA CYS A 110 -11.54 -4.67 15.86
C CYS A 110 -11.31 -6.12 16.33
N ASP A 111 -11.59 -7.07 15.42
CA ASP A 111 -11.22 -8.49 15.57
C ASP A 111 -10.11 -8.87 14.58
N PHE A 112 -8.91 -9.07 15.09
CA PHE A 112 -7.73 -9.40 14.28
C PHE A 112 -7.43 -10.90 14.21
N GLU A 113 -8.11 -11.75 14.99
CA GLU A 113 -7.80 -13.19 15.04
C GLU A 113 -7.90 -13.89 13.67
N PRO A 114 -8.89 -13.60 12.81
CA PRO A 114 -8.95 -14.19 11.46
C PRO A 114 -7.72 -13.86 10.60
N VAL A 115 -7.19 -12.65 10.75
CA VAL A 115 -6.00 -12.20 10.00
C VAL A 115 -4.74 -12.87 10.52
N TRP A 116 -4.55 -12.94 11.84
CA TRP A 116 -3.43 -13.64 12.45
C TRP A 116 -3.41 -15.13 12.07
N GLN A 117 -4.57 -15.80 12.05
CA GLN A 117 -4.68 -17.17 11.55
C GLN A 117 -4.27 -17.29 10.07
N SER A 118 -4.64 -16.31 9.25
CA SER A 118 -4.22 -16.29 7.84
C SER A 118 -2.71 -16.13 7.69
N ILE A 119 -2.08 -15.25 8.46
CA ILE A 119 -0.63 -15.06 8.47
C ILE A 119 0.09 -16.38 8.79
N ARG A 120 -0.35 -17.12 9.80
CA ARG A 120 0.25 -18.41 10.22
C ARG A 120 0.21 -19.49 9.12
N ARG A 121 -0.67 -19.36 8.12
CA ARG A 121 -0.76 -20.31 6.98
C ARG A 121 0.31 -20.08 5.91
N HIS A 122 1.08 -19.00 5.97
CA HIS A 122 2.05 -18.61 4.93
C HIS A 122 3.51 -18.60 5.41
N PRO A 123 4.04 -19.68 6.02
CA PRO A 123 5.37 -19.67 6.63
C PRO A 123 6.52 -19.57 5.62
N GLY A 124 6.27 -19.85 4.34
CA GLY A 124 7.27 -19.85 3.27
C GLY A 124 7.41 -18.54 2.48
N GLN A 125 6.49 -17.60 2.69
CA GLN A 125 6.43 -16.31 2.00
C GLN A 125 6.67 -15.17 2.98
N LEU A 126 7.21 -14.04 2.51
CA LEU A 126 7.24 -12.82 3.30
C LEU A 126 5.82 -12.24 3.37
N VAL A 127 5.27 -12.16 4.57
CA VAL A 127 3.94 -11.62 4.77
C VAL A 127 4.02 -10.10 4.83
N MET A 128 3.34 -9.45 3.86
CA MET A 128 3.09 -8.01 3.84
C MET A 128 1.71 -7.79 4.46
N THR A 129 1.64 -7.14 5.62
CA THR A 129 0.43 -7.07 6.43
C THR A 129 0.31 -5.78 7.25
N GLY A 130 -0.82 -5.59 7.89
CA GLY A 130 -1.15 -4.47 8.75
C GLY A 130 -2.55 -3.94 8.49
N MET A 131 -2.89 -2.82 9.13
CA MET A 131 -4.01 -1.98 8.74
C MET A 131 -3.60 -1.22 7.47
N TRP A 132 -4.46 -1.18 6.43
CA TRP A 132 -4.13 -0.44 5.19
C TRP A 132 -3.85 1.04 5.44
N SER A 133 -4.55 1.64 6.38
CA SER A 133 -4.32 3.00 6.94
C SER A 133 -4.25 4.14 5.90
N PRO A 134 -5.19 4.26 4.94
CA PRO A 134 -5.19 5.30 3.92
C PRO A 134 -5.73 6.63 4.48
N PHE A 135 -5.14 7.13 5.58
CA PHE A 135 -5.67 8.26 6.34
C PHE A 135 -5.91 9.51 5.49
N PHE A 136 -5.05 9.79 4.51
CA PHE A 136 -5.20 10.95 3.62
C PHE A 136 -6.52 10.91 2.85
N HIS A 137 -6.85 9.74 2.27
CA HIS A 137 -8.11 9.56 1.54
C HIS A 137 -9.31 9.50 2.47
N GLN A 138 -9.18 8.86 3.62
CA GLN A 138 -10.25 8.80 4.63
C GLN A 138 -10.62 10.20 5.14
N ILE A 139 -9.62 11.04 5.42
CA ILE A 139 -9.87 12.43 5.82
C ILE A 139 -10.46 13.22 4.66
N ALA A 140 -9.91 13.08 3.45
CA ALA A 140 -10.46 13.73 2.27
C ALA A 140 -11.93 13.36 2.01
N ASP A 141 -12.32 12.12 2.30
CA ASP A 141 -13.70 11.65 2.16
C ASP A 141 -14.66 12.33 3.15
N PHE A 142 -14.21 12.65 4.36
CA PHE A 142 -15.02 13.37 5.34
C PHE A 142 -15.39 14.80 4.89
N PHE A 143 -14.55 15.42 4.09
CA PHE A 143 -14.79 16.78 3.56
C PHE A 143 -15.28 16.78 2.10
N GLY A 144 -14.89 15.79 1.31
CA GLY A 144 -14.77 15.87 -0.14
C GLY A 144 -13.43 16.50 -0.52
N MET A 145 -12.73 15.95 -1.52
CA MET A 145 -11.33 16.30 -1.83
C MET A 145 -11.08 17.80 -2.03
N GLU A 146 -11.98 18.49 -2.76
CA GLU A 146 -11.86 19.93 -3.00
C GLU A 146 -12.00 20.73 -1.69
N ASN A 147 -13.04 20.45 -0.90
CA ASN A 147 -13.26 21.09 0.38
C ASN A 147 -12.13 20.81 1.35
N TYR A 148 -11.57 19.60 1.35
CA TYR A 148 -10.43 19.25 2.18
C TYR A 148 -9.23 20.19 1.93
N PHE A 149 -8.91 20.42 0.66
CA PHE A 149 -7.80 21.31 0.32
C PHE A 149 -8.10 22.77 0.66
N ILE A 150 -9.34 23.23 0.49
CA ILE A 150 -9.75 24.58 0.89
C ILE A 150 -9.67 24.75 2.41
N LYS A 151 -10.19 23.79 3.17
CA LYS A 151 -10.21 23.83 4.64
C LYS A 151 -8.83 23.74 5.29
N MET A 152 -7.83 23.19 4.60
CA MET A 152 -6.43 23.30 5.06
C MET A 152 -5.95 24.76 5.21
N TYR A 153 -6.56 25.70 4.47
CA TYR A 153 -6.24 27.13 4.54
C TYR A 153 -7.23 27.93 5.38
N GLU A 154 -8.53 27.61 5.28
CA GLU A 154 -9.59 28.41 5.89
C GLU A 154 -9.91 27.99 7.32
N SER A 155 -9.83 26.69 7.63
CA SER A 155 -10.17 26.10 8.94
C SER A 155 -9.22 24.95 9.30
N PRO A 156 -7.89 25.20 9.38
CA PRO A 156 -6.89 24.16 9.60
C PRO A 156 -7.10 23.40 10.92
N GLU A 157 -7.68 24.05 11.95
CA GLU A 157 -8.00 23.41 13.22
C GLU A 157 -9.09 22.33 13.10
N VAL A 158 -10.04 22.48 12.19
CA VAL A 158 -11.07 21.47 11.88
C VAL A 158 -10.40 20.27 11.18
N VAL A 159 -9.51 20.56 10.23
CA VAL A 159 -8.74 19.53 9.53
C VAL A 159 -7.85 18.75 10.51
N ASP A 160 -7.15 19.48 11.40
CA ASP A 160 -6.29 18.88 12.42
C ASP A 160 -7.11 17.99 13.39
N ALA A 161 -8.34 18.40 13.79
CA ALA A 161 -9.22 17.61 14.65
C ALA A 161 -9.67 16.30 13.99
N VAL A 162 -10.16 16.35 12.74
CA VAL A 162 -10.53 15.14 11.98
C VAL A 162 -9.32 14.23 11.79
N THR A 163 -8.16 14.83 11.48
CA THR A 163 -6.91 14.08 11.33
C THR A 163 -6.52 13.37 12.62
N ALA A 164 -6.66 14.04 13.76
CA ALA A 164 -6.33 13.44 15.06
C ALA A 164 -7.17 12.19 15.32
N HIS A 165 -8.49 12.27 15.19
CA HIS A 165 -9.39 11.12 15.42
C HIS A 165 -9.10 9.95 14.48
N VAL A 166 -8.95 10.21 13.18
CA VAL A 166 -8.64 9.17 12.20
C VAL A 166 -7.30 8.50 12.51
N VAL A 167 -6.27 9.29 12.75
CA VAL A 167 -4.91 8.77 12.97
C VAL A 167 -4.76 8.11 14.33
N ASP A 168 -5.40 8.62 15.38
CA ASP A 168 -5.40 8.00 16.71
C ASP A 168 -6.00 6.59 16.65
N PHE A 169 -7.15 6.44 15.99
CA PHE A 169 -7.74 5.10 15.78
C PHE A 169 -6.79 4.17 15.00
N LEU A 170 -6.21 4.65 13.89
CA LEU A 170 -5.34 3.83 13.05
C LEU A 170 -4.05 3.43 13.77
N VAL A 171 -3.47 4.33 14.56
CA VAL A 171 -2.27 4.07 15.37
C VAL A 171 -2.57 3.03 16.43
N GLU A 172 -3.65 3.19 17.20
CA GLU A 172 -4.01 2.28 18.25
C GLU A 172 -4.40 0.90 17.73
N SER A 173 -5.24 0.85 16.68
CA SER A 173 -5.61 -0.41 16.03
C SER A 173 -4.39 -1.12 15.43
N SER A 174 -3.48 -0.39 14.80
CA SER A 174 -2.24 -0.97 14.28
C SER A 174 -1.33 -1.49 15.39
N ASP A 175 -1.23 -0.79 16.52
CA ASP A 175 -0.42 -1.23 17.66
C ASP A 175 -0.96 -2.55 18.24
N ARG A 176 -2.28 -2.66 18.44
CA ARG A 176 -2.96 -3.89 18.87
C ARG A 176 -2.78 -5.03 17.84
N PHE A 177 -2.91 -4.73 16.57
CA PHE A 177 -2.69 -5.71 15.50
C PHE A 177 -1.28 -6.29 15.57
N TRP A 178 -0.25 -5.44 15.62
CA TRP A 178 1.13 -5.89 15.64
C TRP A 178 1.54 -6.61 16.92
N ALA A 179 0.87 -6.37 18.02
CA ALA A 179 1.08 -7.11 19.27
C ALA A 179 0.73 -8.61 19.15
N GLY A 180 -0.18 -8.98 18.23
CA GLY A 180 -0.59 -10.37 17.99
C GLY A 180 0.09 -11.06 16.80
N VAL A 181 0.99 -10.38 16.07
CA VAL A 181 1.69 -10.97 14.91
C VAL A 181 2.95 -11.70 15.36
N ASP A 182 2.89 -13.03 15.35
CA ASP A 182 3.98 -13.91 15.79
C ASP A 182 5.13 -14.07 14.78
N ASP A 183 4.90 -13.77 13.50
CA ASP A 183 5.92 -13.86 12.45
C ASP A 183 6.92 -12.71 12.55
N PRO A 184 8.20 -12.95 12.93
CA PRO A 184 9.18 -11.88 13.12
C PRO A 184 9.60 -11.21 11.80
N ASP A 185 9.45 -11.90 10.67
CA ASP A 185 9.82 -11.37 9.35
C ASP A 185 8.69 -10.58 8.70
N ALA A 186 7.43 -10.70 9.18
CA ALA A 186 6.30 -9.97 8.63
C ALA A 186 6.60 -8.46 8.58
N VAL A 187 6.30 -7.84 7.45
CA VAL A 187 6.56 -6.42 7.22
C VAL A 187 5.28 -5.60 7.28
N MET A 188 5.36 -4.42 7.88
CA MET A 188 4.26 -3.47 7.84
C MET A 188 4.12 -2.90 6.44
N PHE A 189 2.97 -3.15 5.82
CA PHE A 189 2.63 -2.64 4.51
C PHE A 189 1.35 -1.81 4.61
N PHE A 190 1.42 -0.54 4.24
CA PHE A 190 0.26 0.34 4.30
C PHE A 190 0.31 1.39 3.18
N GLY A 191 -0.81 2.02 2.87
CA GLY A 191 -0.92 2.82 1.67
C GLY A 191 -1.60 4.17 1.83
N ASN A 192 -1.03 5.16 1.15
CA ASN A 192 -1.61 6.47 0.93
C ASN A 192 -1.13 7.03 -0.41
N ASP A 193 -2.03 7.28 -1.34
CA ASP A 193 -1.67 7.84 -2.65
C ASP A 193 -1.55 9.36 -2.53
N PHE A 194 -0.33 9.87 -2.56
CA PHE A 194 -0.03 11.30 -2.46
C PHE A 194 0.17 11.97 -3.82
N GLY A 195 0.30 11.18 -4.88
CA GLY A 195 0.67 11.65 -6.21
C GLY A 195 -0.38 11.43 -7.29
N THR A 196 -0.38 12.31 -8.28
CA THR A 196 -0.98 12.09 -9.60
C THR A 196 0.06 11.53 -10.57
N GLN A 197 -0.28 11.32 -11.84
CA GLN A 197 0.72 10.92 -12.83
C GLN A 197 1.77 12.02 -13.11
N ARG A 198 1.51 13.26 -12.73
CA ARG A 198 2.37 14.41 -13.07
C ARG A 198 3.13 14.99 -11.89
N ASP A 199 2.51 15.07 -10.71
CA ASP A 199 3.09 15.67 -9.50
C ASP A 199 2.29 15.23 -8.26
N LEU A 200 2.70 15.69 -7.10
CA LEU A 200 1.96 15.56 -5.85
C LEU A 200 0.56 16.21 -5.94
N MET A 201 -0.38 15.69 -5.16
CA MET A 201 -1.71 16.32 -4.98
C MET A 201 -1.63 17.60 -4.14
N LEU A 202 -0.65 17.69 -3.25
CA LEU A 202 -0.36 18.83 -2.38
C LEU A 202 1.07 19.32 -2.61
N SER A 203 1.34 20.60 -2.29
CA SER A 203 2.73 21.07 -2.27
C SER A 203 3.53 20.30 -1.19
N PRO A 204 4.87 20.18 -1.33
CA PRO A 204 5.68 19.55 -0.29
C PRO A 204 5.54 20.23 1.09
N GLU A 205 5.29 21.55 1.13
CA GLU A 205 5.06 22.31 2.37
C GLU A 205 3.76 21.87 3.04
N MET A 206 2.67 21.73 2.26
CA MET A 206 1.38 21.25 2.77
C MET A 206 1.45 19.79 3.20
N PHE A 207 2.16 18.94 2.43
CA PHE A 207 2.44 17.57 2.84
C PHE A 207 3.16 17.52 4.20
N ARG A 208 4.22 18.30 4.38
CA ARG A 208 4.97 18.36 5.65
C ARG A 208 4.14 18.88 6.81
N ARG A 209 3.22 19.83 6.57
CA ARG A 209 2.36 20.40 7.60
C ARG A 209 1.24 19.44 8.02
N PHE A 210 0.50 18.86 7.07
CA PHE A 210 -0.75 18.15 7.35
C PHE A 210 -0.62 16.64 7.34
N LEU A 211 0.29 16.06 6.53
CA LEU A 211 0.33 14.61 6.33
C LEU A 211 1.54 13.93 6.98
N LEU A 212 2.72 14.51 6.87
CA LEU A 212 3.96 13.90 7.36
C LEU A 212 3.94 13.59 8.86
N PRO A 213 3.39 14.43 9.77
CA PRO A 213 3.32 14.10 11.20
C PRO A 213 2.49 12.82 11.46
N SER A 214 1.35 12.67 10.80
CA SER A 214 0.49 11.49 10.88
C SER A 214 1.16 10.24 10.31
N LEU A 215 1.82 10.41 9.17
CA LEU A 215 2.59 9.33 8.54
C LEU A 215 3.71 8.82 9.45
N ARG A 216 4.44 9.72 10.13
CA ARG A 216 5.47 9.34 11.10
C ARG A 216 4.90 8.53 12.26
N ARG A 217 3.75 8.92 12.81
CA ARG A 217 3.09 8.17 13.89
C ARG A 217 2.76 6.72 13.47
N LEU A 218 2.27 6.52 12.26
CA LEU A 218 2.00 5.17 11.72
C LEU A 218 3.29 4.38 11.49
N ILE A 219 4.31 4.98 10.91
CA ILE A 219 5.63 4.35 10.73
C ILE A 219 6.21 3.93 12.08
N ASP A 220 6.11 4.78 13.09
CA ASP A 220 6.60 4.51 14.44
C ASP A 220 5.95 3.30 15.09
N VAL A 221 4.67 2.99 14.78
CA VAL A 221 4.04 1.74 15.23
C VAL A 221 4.84 0.54 14.71
N GLY A 222 5.07 0.46 13.40
CA GLY A 222 5.85 -0.63 12.83
C GLY A 222 7.25 -0.74 13.46
N LYS A 223 7.93 0.40 13.64
CA LYS A 223 9.27 0.43 14.23
C LYS A 223 9.29 -0.02 15.69
N ARG A 224 8.32 0.37 16.52
CA ARG A 224 8.22 -0.10 17.91
C ARG A 224 8.05 -1.62 18.01
N HIS A 225 7.36 -2.22 17.04
CA HIS A 225 7.22 -3.69 16.95
C HIS A 225 8.37 -4.37 16.18
N GLY A 226 9.47 -3.65 15.90
CA GLY A 226 10.63 -4.20 15.19
C GLY A 226 10.40 -4.53 13.71
N ARG A 227 9.35 -3.98 13.11
CA ARG A 227 8.95 -4.29 11.73
C ARG A 227 9.67 -3.40 10.72
N ARG A 228 9.95 -3.97 9.54
CA ARG A 228 10.24 -3.16 8.35
C ARG A 228 8.95 -2.55 7.86
N VAL A 229 9.03 -1.31 7.38
CA VAL A 229 7.86 -0.53 6.97
C VAL A 229 7.96 -0.23 5.49
N ILE A 230 6.98 -0.71 4.72
CA ILE A 230 6.83 -0.49 3.30
C ILE A 230 5.65 0.45 3.08
N LEU A 231 5.89 1.57 2.43
CA LEU A 231 4.83 2.48 2.04
C LEU A 231 4.40 2.20 0.60
N HIS A 232 3.10 1.99 0.41
CA HIS A 232 2.46 2.10 -0.89
C HIS A 232 2.07 3.56 -1.14
N SER A 233 2.44 4.08 -2.31
CA SER A 233 1.90 5.33 -2.81
C SER A 233 1.96 5.36 -4.33
N CYS A 234 0.81 5.38 -4.96
CA CYS A 234 0.67 5.57 -6.39
C CYS A 234 1.05 7.00 -6.81
N GLY A 235 1.35 7.16 -8.10
CA GLY A 235 1.63 8.45 -8.73
C GLY A 235 3.05 8.97 -8.51
N SER A 236 3.24 10.22 -8.88
CA SER A 236 4.50 10.94 -8.75
C SER A 236 4.67 11.48 -7.34
N ILE A 237 5.51 10.81 -6.55
CA ILE A 237 5.89 11.21 -5.19
C ILE A 237 7.37 11.58 -5.08
N ALA A 238 8.04 11.75 -6.22
CA ALA A 238 9.50 11.97 -6.28
C ALA A 238 9.99 13.11 -5.39
N ARG A 239 9.16 14.18 -5.22
CA ARG A 239 9.52 15.38 -4.44
C ARG A 239 9.51 15.17 -2.92
N ILE A 240 8.83 14.13 -2.42
CA ILE A 240 8.72 13.81 -0.99
C ILE A 240 9.47 12.54 -0.60
N ILE A 241 10.11 11.82 -1.52
CA ILE A 241 10.90 10.62 -1.18
C ILE A 241 11.95 10.90 -0.09
N PRO A 242 12.68 12.04 -0.09
CA PRO A 242 13.58 12.36 1.02
C PRO A 242 12.86 12.46 2.38
N ASP A 243 11.68 13.12 2.43
CA ASP A 243 10.87 13.23 3.65
C ASP A 243 10.38 11.84 4.14
N LEU A 244 10.06 10.93 3.21
CA LEU A 244 9.64 9.56 3.51
C LEU A 244 10.80 8.72 4.08
N ILE A 245 12.00 8.87 3.52
CA ILE A 245 13.22 8.24 4.05
C ILE A 245 13.50 8.73 5.47
N ASP A 246 13.45 10.05 5.69
CA ASP A 246 13.65 10.67 7.00
C ASP A 246 12.56 10.28 8.01
N ALA A 247 11.35 9.99 7.53
CA ALA A 247 10.26 9.45 8.34
C ALA A 247 10.49 7.99 8.74
N GLY A 248 11.39 7.26 8.06
CA GLY A 248 11.84 5.93 8.47
C GLY A 248 11.22 4.77 7.70
N ILE A 249 10.67 4.97 6.49
CA ILE A 249 10.28 3.82 5.65
C ILE A 249 11.49 3.00 5.23
N ASP A 250 11.33 1.69 5.11
CA ASP A 250 12.37 0.77 4.62
C ASP A 250 12.19 0.43 3.15
N GLY A 251 10.98 0.53 2.64
CA GLY A 251 10.66 0.21 1.25
C GLY A 251 9.55 1.06 0.65
N LEU A 252 9.53 1.11 -0.67
CA LEU A 252 8.58 1.87 -1.48
C LEU A 252 7.93 0.96 -2.54
N HIS A 253 6.62 1.05 -2.68
CA HIS A 253 5.75 0.34 -3.61
C HIS A 253 4.73 1.32 -4.22
N PRO A 254 4.19 1.17 -5.44
CA PRO A 254 4.49 0.17 -6.46
C PRO A 254 5.44 0.68 -7.55
N LEU A 255 6.01 1.86 -7.43
CA LEU A 255 6.94 2.47 -8.37
C LEU A 255 6.29 2.64 -9.76
N GLN A 256 5.25 3.47 -9.84
CA GLN A 256 4.54 3.68 -11.11
C GLN A 256 5.49 4.21 -12.19
N ALA A 257 5.87 3.35 -13.13
CA ALA A 257 6.98 3.55 -14.05
C ALA A 257 6.84 4.79 -14.96
N HIS A 258 5.58 5.20 -15.25
CA HIS A 258 5.27 6.35 -16.11
C HIS A 258 4.91 7.62 -15.35
N ALA A 259 4.80 7.56 -14.02
CA ALA A 259 4.61 8.76 -13.23
C ALA A 259 5.89 9.62 -13.22
N ALA A 260 5.74 10.93 -13.27
CA ALA A 260 6.87 11.84 -13.37
C ALA A 260 7.88 11.66 -12.22
N GLY A 261 9.16 11.47 -12.53
CA GLY A 261 10.22 11.27 -11.54
C GLY A 261 10.25 9.90 -10.87
N MET A 262 9.44 8.92 -11.31
CA MET A 262 9.31 7.60 -10.70
C MET A 262 9.90 6.46 -11.55
N SER A 263 10.58 6.76 -12.65
CA SER A 263 11.26 5.73 -13.42
C SER A 263 12.37 5.06 -12.59
N ALA A 264 12.68 3.79 -12.89
CA ALA A 264 13.75 3.06 -12.21
C ALA A 264 15.09 3.80 -12.26
N GLN A 265 15.38 4.50 -13.37
CA GLN A 265 16.60 5.29 -13.53
C GLN A 265 16.64 6.50 -12.57
N GLU A 266 15.51 7.16 -12.34
CA GLU A 266 15.42 8.29 -11.41
C GLU A 266 15.43 7.84 -9.95
N LEU A 267 14.81 6.69 -9.65
CA LEU A 267 14.78 6.12 -8.30
C LEU A 267 16.12 5.49 -7.87
N LYS A 268 16.98 5.13 -8.82
CA LYS A 268 18.30 4.52 -8.56
C LYS A 268 19.13 5.26 -7.50
N LYS A 269 19.00 6.59 -7.42
CA LYS A 269 19.73 7.43 -6.44
C LYS A 269 19.39 7.11 -4.98
N TYR A 270 18.23 6.50 -4.73
CA TYR A 270 17.76 6.15 -3.39
C TYR A 270 18.03 4.70 -2.98
N ARG A 271 18.65 3.88 -3.86
CA ARG A 271 18.87 2.45 -3.62
C ARG A 271 19.73 2.10 -2.39
N ALA A 272 20.49 3.06 -1.87
CA ALA A 272 21.25 2.89 -0.61
C ALA A 272 20.35 3.07 0.63
N HIS A 273 19.18 3.69 0.48
CA HIS A 273 18.28 4.06 1.57
C HIS A 273 16.99 3.25 1.59
N LEU A 274 16.51 2.80 0.43
CA LEU A 274 15.23 2.12 0.26
C LEU A 274 15.41 0.76 -0.42
N ALA A 275 14.59 -0.19 0.00
CA ALA A 275 14.20 -1.32 -0.83
C ALA A 275 13.07 -0.87 -1.80
N PHE A 276 13.01 -1.52 -2.95
CA PHE A 276 12.01 -1.20 -3.98
C PHE A 276 11.15 -2.42 -4.27
N MET A 277 9.86 -2.17 -4.49
CA MET A 277 8.92 -3.21 -4.88
C MET A 277 8.02 -2.68 -6.00
N GLY A 278 8.08 -3.31 -7.19
CA GLY A 278 7.33 -2.86 -8.35
C GLY A 278 8.20 -2.49 -9.54
N GLY A 279 7.73 -1.51 -10.31
CA GLY A 279 8.49 -0.88 -11.39
C GLY A 279 8.31 -1.49 -12.78
N ILE A 280 7.62 -2.64 -12.91
CA ILE A 280 7.30 -3.22 -14.23
C ILE A 280 5.94 -2.70 -14.66
N ASP A 281 5.92 -1.94 -15.76
CA ASP A 281 4.73 -1.22 -16.22
C ASP A 281 3.48 -2.11 -16.33
N ALA A 282 2.54 -1.88 -15.41
CA ALA A 282 1.30 -2.66 -15.29
C ALA A 282 0.24 -2.28 -16.33
N GLN A 283 0.28 -1.05 -16.87
CA GLN A 283 -0.78 -0.52 -17.74
C GLN A 283 -0.51 -0.75 -19.22
N GLY A 284 0.72 -0.57 -19.65
CA GLY A 284 1.12 -0.72 -21.04
C GLY A 284 1.80 -2.07 -21.29
N LEU A 285 2.98 -2.25 -20.71
CA LEU A 285 3.84 -3.40 -21.01
C LEU A 285 3.22 -4.74 -20.58
N MET A 286 2.69 -4.82 -19.35
CA MET A 286 2.08 -6.06 -18.86
C MET A 286 0.83 -6.46 -19.63
N VAL A 287 0.10 -5.50 -20.21
CA VAL A 287 -1.14 -5.74 -20.97
C VAL A 287 -0.87 -5.99 -22.46
N HIS A 288 0.05 -5.21 -23.07
CA HIS A 288 0.22 -5.18 -24.52
C HIS A 288 1.59 -5.68 -24.99
N GLY A 289 2.52 -5.91 -24.08
CA GLY A 289 3.86 -6.38 -24.41
C GLY A 289 3.92 -7.87 -24.70
N THR A 290 5.05 -8.31 -25.23
CA THR A 290 5.37 -9.74 -25.39
C THR A 290 6.16 -10.26 -24.19
N PRO A 291 6.18 -11.60 -23.94
CA PRO A 291 7.01 -12.19 -22.90
C PRO A 291 8.50 -11.81 -22.99
N GLU A 292 9.03 -11.62 -24.19
CA GLU A 292 10.41 -11.17 -24.39
C GLU A 292 10.61 -9.71 -23.95
N GLN A 293 9.67 -8.83 -24.25
CA GLN A 293 9.72 -7.43 -23.79
C GLN A 293 9.60 -7.34 -22.28
N ILE A 294 8.73 -8.15 -21.65
CA ILE A 294 8.64 -8.26 -20.17
C ILE A 294 9.99 -8.67 -19.60
N ARG A 295 10.61 -9.72 -20.15
CA ARG A 295 11.93 -10.19 -19.67
C ARG A 295 12.99 -9.10 -19.74
N ASN A 296 13.09 -8.42 -20.87
CA ASN A 296 14.07 -7.35 -21.06
C ASN A 296 13.85 -6.21 -20.07
N GLU A 297 12.60 -5.84 -19.81
CA GLU A 297 12.26 -4.80 -18.85
C GLU A 297 12.57 -5.22 -17.41
N VAL A 298 12.28 -6.46 -17.03
CA VAL A 298 12.64 -6.99 -15.70
C VAL A 298 14.15 -6.86 -15.45
N PHE A 299 15.00 -7.26 -16.40
CA PHE A 299 16.44 -7.13 -16.27
C PHE A 299 16.86 -5.65 -16.16
N ARG A 300 16.33 -4.80 -17.03
CA ARG A 300 16.64 -3.36 -17.05
C ARG A 300 16.27 -2.65 -15.74
N VAL A 301 15.07 -2.92 -15.22
CA VAL A 301 14.60 -2.32 -13.97
C VAL A 301 15.42 -2.83 -12.79
N HIS A 302 15.69 -4.14 -12.74
CA HIS A 302 16.50 -4.72 -11.66
C HIS A 302 17.95 -4.20 -11.68
N GLU A 303 18.55 -3.99 -12.83
CA GLU A 303 19.89 -3.38 -12.93
C GLU A 303 19.93 -1.97 -12.31
N CYS A 304 18.83 -1.21 -12.43
CA CYS A 304 18.72 0.11 -11.81
C CYS A 304 18.51 0.03 -10.29
N LEU A 305 17.59 -0.82 -9.82
CA LEU A 305 17.06 -0.81 -8.46
C LEU A 305 17.69 -1.83 -7.52
N GLY A 306 18.25 -2.92 -8.06
CA GLY A 306 18.88 -3.99 -7.28
C GLY A 306 20.09 -3.56 -6.44
N PRO A 307 20.51 -4.42 -5.51
CA PRO A 307 20.01 -5.77 -5.23
C PRO A 307 18.74 -5.80 -4.36
N ASN A 308 18.36 -4.69 -3.71
CA ASN A 308 17.22 -4.63 -2.79
C ASN A 308 15.90 -4.35 -3.56
N HIS A 309 15.53 -5.28 -4.45
CA HIS A 309 14.38 -5.12 -5.33
C HIS A 309 13.50 -6.38 -5.32
N VAL A 310 12.23 -6.20 -4.96
CA VAL A 310 11.15 -7.17 -5.21
C VAL A 310 10.55 -6.85 -6.58
N ILE A 311 10.77 -7.73 -7.53
CA ILE A 311 10.24 -7.60 -8.90
C ILE A 311 8.74 -7.83 -8.87
N SER A 312 7.98 -6.81 -9.22
CA SER A 312 6.52 -6.90 -9.33
C SER A 312 5.98 -5.86 -10.33
N PRO A 313 4.71 -5.96 -10.73
CA PRO A 313 4.07 -4.90 -11.52
C PRO A 313 4.09 -3.55 -10.79
N SER A 314 4.01 -2.46 -11.55
CA SER A 314 3.95 -1.08 -11.03
C SER A 314 2.54 -0.68 -10.56
N HIS A 315 1.76 -1.64 -10.14
CA HIS A 315 0.45 -1.54 -9.52
C HIS A 315 0.23 -2.77 -8.64
N GLU A 316 -0.50 -2.64 -7.54
CA GLU A 316 -0.76 -3.76 -6.62
C GLU A 316 -1.69 -4.80 -7.22
N GLU A 317 -2.64 -4.40 -8.07
CA GLU A 317 -3.70 -5.27 -8.55
C GLU A 317 -3.47 -5.74 -10.00
N ILE A 318 -3.59 -7.04 -10.21
CA ILE A 318 -3.60 -7.68 -11.52
C ILE A 318 -5.03 -7.74 -12.04
N LEU A 319 -5.28 -7.02 -13.13
CA LEU A 319 -6.58 -6.94 -13.76
C LEU A 319 -6.79 -8.06 -14.79
N TRP A 320 -8.04 -8.28 -15.15
CA TRP A 320 -8.50 -9.33 -16.07
C TRP A 320 -7.88 -9.26 -17.47
N ASN A 321 -7.38 -8.10 -17.89
CA ASN A 321 -6.82 -7.85 -19.22
C ASN A 321 -5.30 -8.11 -19.32
N VAL A 322 -4.65 -8.55 -18.23
CA VAL A 322 -3.23 -8.93 -18.26
C VAL A 322 -3.11 -10.38 -18.76
N PRO A 323 -2.40 -10.62 -19.89
CA PRO A 323 -2.20 -11.97 -20.41
C PRO A 323 -1.44 -12.85 -19.41
N ASN A 324 -1.89 -14.09 -19.23
CA ASN A 324 -1.26 -15.03 -18.30
C ASN A 324 0.21 -15.32 -18.65
N GLU A 325 0.58 -15.35 -19.93
CA GLU A 325 1.95 -15.53 -20.41
C GLU A 325 2.87 -14.38 -19.99
N ASN A 326 2.35 -13.15 -19.86
CA ASN A 326 3.12 -11.99 -19.41
C ASN A 326 3.40 -12.07 -17.91
N LEU A 327 2.43 -12.52 -17.10
CA LEU A 327 2.65 -12.80 -15.67
C LEU A 327 3.70 -13.91 -15.48
N LEU A 328 3.60 -14.99 -16.25
CA LEU A 328 4.61 -16.07 -16.20
C LEU A 328 6.00 -15.57 -16.63
N ALA A 329 6.07 -14.72 -17.65
CA ALA A 329 7.34 -14.14 -18.10
C ALA A 329 7.96 -13.25 -17.02
N LEU A 330 7.16 -12.44 -16.32
CA LEU A 330 7.61 -11.63 -15.16
C LEU A 330 8.26 -12.53 -14.11
N MET A 331 7.53 -13.53 -13.62
CA MET A 331 7.96 -14.40 -12.52
C MET A 331 9.15 -15.28 -12.89
N GLN A 332 9.17 -15.81 -14.13
CA GLN A 332 10.31 -16.59 -14.64
C GLN A 332 11.57 -15.74 -14.79
N SER A 333 11.42 -14.51 -15.29
CA SER A 333 12.55 -13.59 -15.49
C SER A 333 13.23 -13.22 -14.17
N ALA A 334 12.44 -12.99 -13.11
CA ALA A 334 12.97 -12.72 -11.78
C ALA A 334 13.88 -13.87 -11.26
N ARG A 335 13.53 -15.11 -11.58
CA ARG A 335 14.32 -16.31 -11.18
C ARG A 335 15.59 -16.51 -12.00
N MET A 336 15.69 -15.88 -13.16
CA MET A 336 16.90 -15.95 -14.01
C MET A 336 18.01 -15.00 -13.56
N ILE A 337 17.69 -14.06 -12.68
CA ILE A 337 18.66 -13.13 -12.10
C ILE A 337 19.36 -13.83 -10.94
N SER A 338 20.66 -14.03 -11.07
CA SER A 338 21.54 -14.71 -10.09
C SER A 338 22.34 -13.71 -9.25
#